data_fa422b060499a9861ac6915af421a148
#
_entry.id   fa422b060499a9861ac6915af421a148
#
_cell.length_a   1.000
_cell.length_b   1.000
_cell.length_c   1.000
_cell.angle_alpha   90.00
_cell.angle_beta   90.00
_cell.angle_gamma   90.00
#
_symmetry.space_group_name_H-M   'P 1'
#
loop_
_entity.id
_entity.type
_entity.pdbx_description
1 polymer ?
#
loop_
_entity_poly.entity_id
_entity_poly.type
_entity_poly.pdbx_seq_one_letter_code
_entity_poly.pdbx_strand_id
1 'polypeptide(L)'
;MSQIKNNFIESVGNTPLIKLKAASEITGCNIYGKAEYLNPGGSVKDRAALALIKDAQEKKLISEGGIVVEGTAGNTGIGLCLLGNSLGYKTIIVMNDNQTQEKKDTLKNIGADLRLVPPKPYKDDGNYVKVAGRLAEELKSTNNNGVVWAN
;
A
#
# COMPACT_ATOMS: atom_id res chain seq x y z
N MET A 1 8.93 26.84 -10.09
CA MET A 1 7.50 26.87 -9.81
C MET A 1 7.09 25.48 -9.29
N SER A 2 6.39 25.39 -8.16
CA SER A 2 5.84 24.11 -7.68
C SER A 2 4.76 23.66 -8.67
N GLN A 3 4.91 22.50 -9.27
CA GLN A 3 3.86 21.90 -10.09
C GLN A 3 2.68 21.53 -9.22
N ILE A 4 1.49 22.00 -9.56
CA ILE A 4 0.24 21.53 -8.98
C ILE A 4 0.07 20.06 -9.37
N LYS A 5 -0.22 19.20 -8.40
CA LYS A 5 -0.52 17.78 -8.61
C LYS A 5 -2.02 17.57 -8.54
N ASN A 6 -2.58 16.79 -9.46
CA ASN A 6 -4.01 16.56 -9.54
C ASN A 6 -4.49 15.49 -8.52
N ASN A 7 -3.59 14.62 -8.09
CA ASN A 7 -3.89 13.54 -7.15
C ASN A 7 -2.62 13.04 -6.45
N PHE A 8 -2.79 12.15 -5.48
CA PHE A 8 -1.68 11.56 -4.73
C PHE A 8 -0.74 10.71 -5.61
N ILE A 9 -1.23 10.12 -6.69
CA ILE A 9 -0.44 9.27 -7.59
C ILE A 9 0.72 10.05 -8.21
N GLU A 10 0.46 11.29 -8.63
CA GLU A 10 1.47 12.16 -9.22
C GLU A 10 2.55 12.62 -8.21
N SER A 11 2.28 12.41 -6.92
CA SER A 11 3.20 12.78 -5.83
C SER A 11 4.12 11.63 -5.41
N VAL A 12 3.89 10.42 -5.91
CA VAL A 12 4.74 9.25 -5.60
C VAL A 12 6.07 9.37 -6.33
N GLY A 13 7.14 9.19 -5.59
CA GLY A 13 8.50 9.21 -6.16
C GLY A 13 9.12 10.60 -6.20
N ASN A 14 10.13 10.78 -7.03
CA ASN A 14 10.97 11.99 -7.09
C ASN A 14 11.46 12.49 -5.73
N THR A 15 11.57 11.56 -4.75
CA THR A 15 12.06 11.86 -3.41
C THR A 15 13.51 12.33 -3.45
N PRO A 16 13.90 13.32 -2.63
CA PRO A 16 15.25 13.85 -2.67
C PRO A 16 16.30 12.86 -2.15
N LEU A 17 17.52 13.04 -2.60
CA LEU A 17 18.70 12.40 -2.05
C LEU A 17 19.37 13.40 -1.10
N ILE A 18 19.45 13.05 0.18
CA ILE A 18 19.92 13.94 1.25
C ILE A 18 21.28 13.47 1.75
N LYS A 19 22.29 14.36 1.80
CA LYS A 19 23.59 14.04 2.39
C LYS A 19 23.45 13.89 3.91
N LEU A 20 23.85 12.75 4.43
CA LEU A 20 23.88 12.45 5.87
C LEU A 20 25.19 12.97 6.47
N LYS A 21 25.16 14.19 6.99
CA LYS A 21 26.35 14.92 7.44
C LYS A 21 27.16 14.12 8.46
N ALA A 22 26.55 13.74 9.59
CA ALA A 22 27.24 13.03 10.67
C ALA A 22 27.86 11.70 10.22
N ALA A 23 27.14 10.89 9.44
CA ALA A 23 27.65 9.64 8.91
C ALA A 23 28.82 9.87 7.93
N SER A 24 28.72 10.92 7.13
CA SER A 24 29.79 11.28 6.17
C SER A 24 31.07 11.76 6.88
N GLU A 25 30.92 12.54 7.94
CA GLU A 25 32.04 13.03 8.73
C GLU A 25 32.76 11.89 9.48
N ILE A 26 32.02 10.99 10.11
CA ILE A 26 32.57 9.83 10.85
C ILE A 26 33.33 8.88 9.93
N THR A 27 32.82 8.66 8.72
CA THR A 27 33.42 7.66 7.80
C THR A 27 34.39 8.22 6.80
N GLY A 28 34.50 9.54 6.65
CA GLY A 28 35.26 10.18 5.60
C GLY A 28 34.71 9.99 4.18
N CYS A 29 33.50 9.43 4.04
CA CYS A 29 32.84 9.15 2.78
C CYS A 29 31.62 10.06 2.57
N ASN A 30 31.20 10.25 1.32
CA ASN A 30 29.91 10.90 1.04
C ASN A 30 28.79 9.87 1.16
N ILE A 31 28.00 9.96 2.24
CA ILE A 31 26.86 9.09 2.49
C ILE A 31 25.57 9.87 2.25
N TYR A 32 24.67 9.29 1.46
CA TYR A 32 23.39 9.88 1.11
C TYR A 32 22.22 8.95 1.50
N GLY A 33 21.14 9.53 1.98
CA GLY A 33 19.88 8.85 2.26
C GLY A 33 18.80 9.25 1.25
N LYS A 34 18.14 8.27 0.66
CA LYS A 34 16.96 8.49 -0.18
C LYS A 34 15.75 8.74 0.71
N ALA A 35 15.15 9.94 0.65
CA ALA A 35 14.10 10.37 1.56
C ALA A 35 12.72 9.79 1.20
N GLU A 36 12.58 8.46 1.23
CA GLU A 36 11.35 7.75 0.85
C GLU A 36 10.15 8.03 1.78
N TYR A 37 10.39 8.56 2.97
CA TYR A 37 9.35 9.03 3.88
C TYR A 37 8.59 10.26 3.37
N LEU A 38 9.06 10.90 2.30
CA LEU A 38 8.38 12.02 1.63
C LEU A 38 7.38 11.57 0.56
N ASN A 39 7.21 10.27 0.32
CA ASN A 39 6.07 9.80 -0.46
C ASN A 39 4.74 10.06 0.29
N PRO A 40 3.60 10.14 -0.40
CA PRO A 40 2.29 10.45 0.22
C PRO A 40 1.89 9.57 1.40
N GLY A 41 2.19 8.27 1.34
CA GLY A 41 1.95 7.30 2.43
C GLY A 41 3.12 7.15 3.39
N GLY A 42 4.14 8.01 3.28
CA GLY A 42 5.29 8.06 4.19
C GLY A 42 6.32 6.96 4.01
N SER A 43 6.34 6.24 2.90
CA SER A 43 7.31 5.15 2.71
C SER A 43 7.59 4.82 1.25
N VAL A 44 8.65 4.02 1.03
CA VAL A 44 8.98 3.43 -0.28
C VAL A 44 7.86 2.51 -0.82
N LYS A 45 6.95 2.04 0.02
CA LYS A 45 5.87 1.13 -0.38
C LYS A 45 4.83 1.79 -1.28
N ASP A 46 4.74 3.10 -1.28
CA ASP A 46 3.89 3.84 -2.22
C ASP A 46 4.30 3.60 -3.68
N ARG A 47 5.61 3.41 -3.93
CA ARG A 47 6.11 3.02 -5.27
C ARG A 47 5.63 1.62 -5.67
N ALA A 48 5.68 0.68 -4.74
CA ALA A 48 5.19 -0.68 -5.00
C ALA A 48 3.68 -0.68 -5.23
N ALA A 49 2.92 0.02 -4.39
CA ALA A 49 1.48 0.18 -4.55
C ALA A 49 1.11 0.81 -5.90
N LEU A 50 1.84 1.84 -6.31
CA LEU A 50 1.64 2.48 -7.62
C LEU A 50 1.91 1.50 -8.77
N ALA A 51 2.98 0.71 -8.69
CA ALA A 51 3.30 -0.27 -9.73
C ALA A 51 2.23 -1.36 -9.83
N LEU A 52 1.77 -1.90 -8.70
CA LEU A 52 0.71 -2.92 -8.63
C LEU A 52 -0.60 -2.41 -9.23
N ILE A 53 -1.02 -1.19 -8.88
CA ILE A 53 -2.25 -0.59 -9.41
C ILE A 53 -2.13 -0.34 -10.91
N LYS A 54 -1.02 0.22 -11.38
CA LYS A 54 -0.80 0.45 -12.83
C LYS A 54 -0.80 -0.85 -13.63
N ASP A 55 -0.10 -1.87 -13.16
CA ASP A 55 -0.08 -3.19 -13.80
C ASP A 55 -1.51 -3.78 -13.90
N ALA A 56 -2.30 -3.66 -12.83
CA ALA A 56 -3.68 -4.10 -12.84
C ALA A 56 -4.56 -3.32 -13.85
N GLN A 57 -4.35 -2.01 -13.96
CA GLN A 57 -5.04 -1.16 -14.95
C GLN A 57 -4.64 -1.52 -16.38
N GLU A 58 -3.34 -1.65 -16.66
CA GLU A 58 -2.81 -2.01 -17.99
C GLU A 58 -3.34 -3.37 -18.46
N LYS A 59 -3.45 -4.32 -17.53
CA LYS A 59 -4.03 -5.64 -17.77
C LYS A 59 -5.57 -5.66 -17.79
N LYS A 60 -6.22 -4.50 -17.55
CA LYS A 60 -7.68 -4.38 -17.49
C LYS A 60 -8.33 -5.28 -16.43
N LEU A 61 -7.62 -5.52 -15.34
CA LEU A 61 -8.11 -6.35 -14.22
C LEU A 61 -8.97 -5.55 -13.24
N ILE A 62 -8.93 -4.22 -13.30
CA ILE A 62 -9.66 -3.32 -12.42
C ILE A 62 -10.05 -2.03 -13.14
N SER A 63 -11.23 -1.50 -12.83
CA SER A 63 -11.74 -0.20 -13.27
C SER A 63 -12.33 0.56 -12.09
N GLU A 64 -12.75 1.81 -12.29
CA GLU A 64 -13.36 2.63 -11.24
C GLU A 64 -14.49 1.87 -10.51
N GLY A 65 -14.50 1.91 -9.18
CA GLY A 65 -15.39 1.11 -8.33
C GLY A 65 -14.91 -0.34 -8.09
N GLY A 66 -13.78 -0.74 -8.67
CA GLY A 66 -13.16 -2.03 -8.41
C GLY A 66 -12.55 -2.13 -7.01
N ILE A 67 -12.09 -3.32 -6.66
CA ILE A 67 -11.60 -3.65 -5.31
C ILE A 67 -10.14 -4.11 -5.35
N VAL A 68 -9.31 -3.52 -4.52
CA VAL A 68 -7.94 -3.99 -4.24
C VAL A 68 -7.96 -4.71 -2.90
N VAL A 69 -7.49 -5.94 -2.85
CA VAL A 69 -7.38 -6.75 -1.63
C VAL A 69 -5.92 -7.03 -1.34
N GLU A 70 -5.48 -6.83 -0.11
CA GLU A 70 -4.10 -7.11 0.30
C GLU A 70 -4.04 -7.67 1.71
N GLY A 71 -3.19 -8.69 1.88
CA GLY A 71 -2.83 -9.26 3.17
C GLY A 71 -1.56 -8.63 3.71
N THR A 72 -1.68 -7.56 4.50
CA THR A 72 -0.50 -6.83 4.99
C THR A 72 -0.73 -6.20 6.36
N ALA A 73 0.34 -6.10 7.15
CA ALA A 73 0.35 -5.40 8.43
C ALA A 73 1.19 -4.10 8.38
N GLY A 74 1.53 -3.62 7.19
CA GLY A 74 2.52 -2.54 7.03
C GLY A 74 2.16 -1.48 6.00
N ASN A 75 3.21 -0.76 5.61
CA ASN A 75 3.12 0.41 4.73
C ASN A 75 2.57 0.11 3.32
N THR A 76 2.62 -1.14 2.86
CA THR A 76 2.02 -1.53 1.58
C THR A 76 0.52 -1.27 1.58
N GLY A 77 -0.18 -1.63 2.68
CA GLY A 77 -1.60 -1.33 2.84
C GLY A 77 -1.91 0.16 2.82
N ILE A 78 -1.07 0.98 3.48
CA ILE A 78 -1.22 2.44 3.48
C ILE A 78 -1.11 2.98 2.05
N GLY A 79 -0.06 2.59 1.31
CA GLY A 79 0.14 3.02 -0.07
C GLY A 79 -1.02 2.61 -0.98
N LEU A 80 -1.47 1.35 -0.90
CA LEU A 80 -2.61 0.84 -1.69
C LEU A 80 -3.91 1.60 -1.38
N CYS A 81 -4.18 1.90 -0.11
CA CYS A 81 -5.37 2.67 0.27
C CYS A 81 -5.34 4.09 -0.28
N LEU A 82 -4.24 4.83 -0.09
CA LEU A 82 -4.14 6.21 -0.55
C LEU A 82 -4.27 6.30 -2.08
N LEU A 83 -3.57 5.43 -2.79
CA LEU A 83 -3.58 5.45 -4.26
C LEU A 83 -4.87 4.88 -4.82
N GLY A 84 -5.40 3.82 -4.21
CA GLY A 84 -6.70 3.25 -4.58
C GLY A 84 -7.83 4.25 -4.43
N ASN A 85 -7.92 4.94 -3.30
CA ASN A 85 -8.92 5.97 -3.07
C ASN A 85 -8.82 7.12 -4.09
N SER A 86 -7.59 7.51 -4.46
CA SER A 86 -7.36 8.52 -5.50
C SER A 86 -7.89 8.13 -6.89
N LEU A 87 -8.12 6.84 -7.12
CA LEU A 87 -8.61 6.27 -8.38
C LEU A 87 -10.05 5.74 -8.28
N GLY A 88 -10.73 5.97 -7.16
CA GLY A 88 -12.09 5.48 -6.94
C GLY A 88 -12.19 3.97 -6.69
N TYR A 89 -11.09 3.32 -6.27
CA TYR A 89 -11.10 1.91 -5.86
C TYR A 89 -11.43 1.76 -4.39
N LYS A 90 -12.06 0.65 -4.03
CA LYS A 90 -12.19 0.21 -2.64
C LYS A 90 -10.95 -0.61 -2.28
N THR A 91 -10.41 -0.41 -1.07
CA THR A 91 -9.27 -1.18 -0.61
C THR A 91 -9.63 -1.98 0.63
N ILE A 92 -9.45 -3.29 0.57
CA ILE A 92 -9.65 -4.21 1.68
C ILE A 92 -8.30 -4.68 2.17
N ILE A 93 -8.00 -4.44 3.44
CA ILE A 93 -6.76 -4.88 4.08
C ILE A 93 -7.07 -5.96 5.10
N VAL A 94 -6.45 -7.13 4.91
CA VAL A 94 -6.51 -8.23 5.89
C VAL A 94 -5.22 -8.21 6.70
N MET A 95 -5.33 -8.15 8.03
CA MET A 95 -4.17 -8.14 8.92
C MET A 95 -4.44 -8.91 10.21
N ASN A 96 -3.37 -9.30 10.90
CA ASN A 96 -3.47 -9.91 12.21
C ASN A 96 -4.02 -8.93 13.24
N ASP A 97 -4.90 -9.40 14.11
CA ASP A 97 -5.53 -8.61 15.18
C ASP A 97 -4.56 -8.17 16.29
N ASN A 98 -3.40 -8.81 16.42
CA ASN A 98 -2.35 -8.46 17.37
C ASN A 98 -1.45 -7.28 16.93
N GLN A 99 -1.76 -6.63 15.80
CA GLN A 99 -1.05 -5.40 15.39
C GLN A 99 -1.43 -4.23 16.31
N THR A 100 -0.54 -3.23 16.35
CA THR A 100 -0.76 -2.03 17.19
C THR A 100 -2.04 -1.30 16.79
N GLN A 101 -2.68 -0.64 17.77
CA GLN A 101 -3.89 0.15 17.51
C GLN A 101 -3.61 1.28 16.52
N GLU A 102 -2.46 1.93 16.64
CA GLU A 102 -2.03 2.99 15.71
C GLU A 102 -2.07 2.57 14.23
N LYS A 103 -1.57 1.36 13.91
CA LYS A 103 -1.62 0.84 12.53
C LYS A 103 -3.05 0.60 12.04
N LYS A 104 -3.90 0.06 12.93
CA LYS A 104 -5.31 -0.18 12.62
C LYS A 104 -6.05 1.12 12.37
N ASP A 105 -5.81 2.12 13.21
CA ASP A 105 -6.45 3.43 13.11
C ASP A 105 -5.95 4.19 11.87
N THR A 106 -4.66 4.11 11.56
CA THR A 106 -4.10 4.68 10.33
C THR A 106 -4.83 4.13 9.10
N LEU A 107 -4.95 2.81 8.97
CA LEU A 107 -5.63 2.20 7.82
C LEU A 107 -7.10 2.58 7.74
N LYS A 108 -7.82 2.57 8.86
CA LYS A 108 -9.23 2.99 8.91
C LYS A 108 -9.41 4.46 8.52
N ASN A 109 -8.56 5.35 9.05
CA ASN A 109 -8.63 6.79 8.81
C ASN A 109 -8.40 7.15 7.33
N ILE A 110 -7.61 6.36 6.61
CA ILE A 110 -7.41 6.53 5.16
C ILE A 110 -8.44 5.75 4.32
N GLY A 111 -9.48 5.17 4.93
CA GLY A 111 -10.62 4.57 4.26
C GLY A 111 -10.48 3.09 3.89
N ALA A 112 -9.57 2.34 4.50
CA ALA A 112 -9.50 0.89 4.31
C ALA A 112 -10.69 0.17 4.93
N ASP A 113 -11.27 -0.80 4.22
CA ASP A 113 -12.08 -1.86 4.83
C ASP A 113 -11.11 -2.84 5.51
N LEU A 114 -10.94 -2.68 6.83
CA LEU A 114 -9.98 -3.44 7.60
C LEU A 114 -10.58 -4.73 8.14
N ARG A 115 -10.03 -5.87 7.73
CA ARG A 115 -10.41 -7.21 8.20
C ARG A 115 -9.34 -7.76 9.13
N LEU A 116 -9.70 -8.01 10.38
CA LEU A 116 -8.80 -8.56 11.39
C LEU A 116 -8.98 -10.07 11.50
N VAL A 117 -7.85 -10.79 11.54
CA VAL A 117 -7.80 -12.25 11.73
C VAL A 117 -6.83 -12.61 12.86
N PRO A 118 -7.03 -13.73 13.56
CA PRO A 118 -6.06 -14.20 14.55
C PRO A 118 -4.68 -14.41 13.92
N PRO A 119 -3.59 -14.17 14.66
CA PRO A 119 -2.24 -14.40 14.16
C PRO A 119 -1.99 -15.88 13.92
N LYS A 120 -1.64 -16.22 12.69
CA LYS A 120 -1.35 -17.59 12.26
C LYS A 120 -0.06 -17.63 11.45
N PRO A 121 0.76 -18.70 11.56
CA PRO A 121 1.94 -18.87 10.73
C PRO A 121 1.55 -18.99 9.25
N TYR A 122 2.47 -18.66 8.34
CA TYR A 122 2.21 -18.66 6.90
C TYR A 122 1.70 -20.01 6.35
N LYS A 123 2.08 -21.14 6.99
CA LYS A 123 1.62 -22.48 6.60
C LYS A 123 0.13 -22.74 6.90
N ASP A 124 -0.44 -22.02 7.84
CA ASP A 124 -1.85 -22.14 8.25
C ASP A 124 -2.75 -21.42 7.24
N ASP A 125 -3.89 -22.00 6.89
CA ASP A 125 -4.85 -21.40 5.97
C ASP A 125 -5.57 -20.18 6.53
N GLY A 126 -5.57 -20.00 7.85
CA GLY A 126 -6.02 -18.78 8.54
C GLY A 126 -5.00 -17.65 8.53
N ASN A 127 -3.83 -17.81 7.90
CA ASN A 127 -2.87 -16.72 7.75
C ASN A 127 -3.47 -15.57 6.93
N TYR A 128 -3.25 -14.34 7.38
CA TYR A 128 -3.86 -13.14 6.78
C TYR A 128 -3.60 -12.98 5.28
N VAL A 129 -2.43 -13.40 4.78
CA VAL A 129 -2.13 -13.36 3.33
C VAL A 129 -3.02 -14.33 2.56
N LYS A 130 -3.16 -15.56 3.05
CA LYS A 130 -4.02 -16.57 2.42
C LYS A 130 -5.50 -16.22 2.52
N VAL A 131 -5.93 -15.65 3.65
CA VAL A 131 -7.29 -15.14 3.81
C VAL A 131 -7.57 -14.02 2.82
N ALA A 132 -6.64 -13.10 2.60
CA ALA A 132 -6.76 -12.03 1.60
C ALA A 132 -6.92 -12.60 0.18
N GLY A 133 -6.12 -13.60 -0.18
CA GLY A 133 -6.23 -14.26 -1.48
C GLY A 133 -7.59 -14.92 -1.71
N ARG A 134 -8.10 -15.69 -0.73
CA ARG A 134 -9.46 -16.29 -0.82
C ARG A 134 -10.55 -15.25 -0.92
N LEU A 135 -10.46 -14.20 -0.09
CA LEU A 135 -11.42 -13.10 -0.12
C LEU A 135 -11.44 -12.41 -1.50
N ALA A 136 -10.28 -12.20 -2.10
CA ALA A 136 -10.19 -11.62 -3.44
C ALA A 136 -10.90 -12.51 -4.48
N GLU A 137 -10.70 -13.84 -4.43
CA GLU A 137 -11.38 -14.77 -5.34
C GLU A 137 -12.92 -14.78 -5.14
N GLU A 138 -13.39 -14.78 -3.90
CA GLU A 138 -14.81 -14.72 -3.57
C GLU A 138 -15.48 -13.45 -4.11
N LEU A 139 -14.80 -12.30 -3.97
CA LEU A 139 -15.31 -11.02 -4.42
C LEU A 139 -15.36 -10.85 -5.94
N LYS A 140 -14.58 -11.61 -6.70
CA LYS A 140 -14.58 -11.56 -8.18
C LYS A 140 -15.96 -11.84 -8.77
N SER A 141 -16.75 -12.69 -8.13
CA SER A 141 -18.10 -13.03 -8.58
C SER A 141 -19.14 -11.94 -8.28
N THR A 142 -18.83 -10.99 -7.41
CA THR A 142 -19.78 -9.98 -6.91
C THR A 142 -19.46 -8.56 -7.36
N ASN A 143 -18.25 -8.30 -7.91
CA ASN A 143 -17.85 -6.98 -8.37
C ASN A 143 -17.47 -6.98 -9.86
N ASN A 144 -18.33 -6.35 -10.67
CA ASN A 144 -18.14 -6.27 -12.13
C ASN A 144 -17.01 -5.32 -12.56
N ASN A 145 -16.51 -4.48 -11.66
CA ASN A 145 -15.45 -3.51 -11.93
C ASN A 145 -14.04 -4.09 -11.68
N GLY A 146 -13.99 -5.38 -11.35
CA GLY A 146 -12.75 -6.11 -11.12
C GLY A 146 -12.28 -6.13 -9.66
N VAL A 147 -11.60 -7.22 -9.32
CA VAL A 147 -10.99 -7.43 -8.01
C VAL A 147 -9.55 -7.88 -8.20
N VAL A 148 -8.63 -7.21 -7.56
CA VAL A 148 -7.19 -7.50 -7.63
C VAL A 148 -6.67 -7.87 -6.25
N TRP A 149 -6.01 -9.03 -6.16
CA TRP A 149 -5.19 -9.37 -5.01
C TRP A 149 -3.77 -8.84 -5.25
N ALA A 150 -3.34 -7.87 -4.44
CA ALA A 150 -2.08 -7.14 -4.60
C ALA A 150 -0.92 -7.86 -3.90
N ASN A 151 -0.68 -9.15 -4.19
CA ASN A 151 0.35 -9.97 -3.56
C ASN A 151 1.59 -10.15 -4.45
#